data_7c76ba17e65c8faeb66fade8dc107fa2
#
_entry.id   7c76ba17e65c8faeb66fade8dc107fa2
#
_cell.length_a   1.000
_cell.length_b   1.000
_cell.length_c   1.000
_cell.angle_alpha   90.00
_cell.angle_beta   90.00
_cell.angle_gamma   90.00
#
_symmetry.space_group_name_H-M   'P 1'
#
loop_
_entity.id
_entity.type
_entity.pdbx_description
1 polymer ?
#
loop_
_entity_poly.entity_id
_entity_poly.type
_entity_poly.pdbx_seq_one_letter_code
_entity_poly.pdbx_strand_id
1 'polypeptide(L)'
;MPKTLWAPWRLDYVQHADELDRCIFCEPEEELLVATRAHTLAVLNKFPYSAGHLLVAPRRHVGEFGALSSDEALEVHLLAAAGLDALRDVYAPHGFNLGWNLGRVAGAGIEGHVHLHVVPRWNGDTNFMPVLGDTKVIPEALLETGRRLREALGGVGGGA
;
A
#
# COMPACT_ATOMS: atom_id res chain seq x y z
N MET A 1 1.39 19.55 24.81
CA MET A 1 0.29 19.08 23.95
C MET A 1 0.88 18.57 22.65
N PRO A 2 0.55 17.37 22.17
CA PRO A 2 1.00 16.92 20.87
C PRO A 2 0.44 17.85 19.79
N LYS A 3 1.29 18.32 18.88
CA LYS A 3 0.86 19.13 17.75
C LYS A 3 0.06 18.23 16.82
N THR A 4 -1.21 18.52 16.60
CA THR A 4 -2.06 17.79 15.64
C THR A 4 -1.60 18.16 14.24
N LEU A 5 -1.11 17.20 13.48
CA LEU A 5 -0.86 17.32 12.05
C LEU A 5 -2.18 17.06 11.32
N TRP A 6 -2.70 18.06 10.66
CA TRP A 6 -3.86 17.95 9.79
C TRP A 6 -3.42 17.38 8.44
N ALA A 7 -4.15 16.39 7.95
CA ALA A 7 -3.92 15.78 6.65
C ALA A 7 -5.21 15.88 5.80
N PRO A 8 -5.58 17.09 5.35
CA PRO A 8 -6.86 17.34 4.68
C PRO A 8 -7.01 16.51 3.38
N TRP A 9 -5.91 16.20 2.68
CA TRP A 9 -5.91 15.30 1.50
C TRP A 9 -6.39 13.87 1.80
N ARG A 10 -6.42 13.44 3.07
CA ARG A 10 -7.01 12.16 3.48
C ARG A 10 -8.51 12.25 3.68
N LEU A 11 -9.05 13.45 3.91
CA LEU A 11 -10.46 13.64 4.15
C LEU A 11 -11.27 13.28 2.92
N ASP A 12 -10.86 13.74 1.74
CA ASP A 12 -11.47 13.38 0.45
C ASP A 12 -11.44 11.87 0.22
N TYR A 13 -10.32 11.22 0.54
CA TYR A 13 -10.20 9.75 0.43
C TYR A 13 -11.14 9.02 1.38
N VAL A 14 -11.19 9.46 2.66
CA VAL A 14 -12.06 8.83 3.67
C VAL A 14 -13.54 9.07 3.35
N GLN A 15 -13.89 10.23 2.79
CA GLN A 15 -15.27 10.57 2.42
C GLN A 15 -15.75 9.80 1.18
N HIS A 16 -14.87 9.46 0.23
CA HIS A 16 -15.21 8.75 -1.00
C HIS A 16 -14.89 7.25 -0.95
N ALA A 17 -14.26 6.75 0.12
CA ALA A 17 -13.99 5.32 0.30
C ALA A 17 -15.30 4.48 0.39
N ASP A 18 -16.38 5.09 0.84
CA ASP A 18 -17.70 4.46 0.93
C ASP A 18 -18.44 4.40 -0.44
N GLU A 19 -17.97 5.12 -1.46
CA GLU A 19 -18.57 5.14 -2.80
C GLU A 19 -18.00 4.05 -3.73
N LEU A 20 -16.98 3.32 -3.29
CA LEU A 20 -16.42 2.20 -4.04
C LEU A 20 -17.26 0.95 -3.75
N ASP A 21 -18.25 0.68 -4.60
CA ASP A 21 -18.99 -0.60 -4.64
C ASP A 21 -18.09 -1.83 -4.89
N ARG A 22 -16.77 -1.62 -5.07
CA ARG A 22 -15.78 -2.61 -5.45
C ARG A 22 -14.61 -2.64 -4.47
N CYS A 23 -14.28 -3.85 -4.01
CA CYS A 23 -13.05 -4.06 -3.22
C CYS A 23 -11.83 -4.09 -4.16
N ILE A 24 -10.90 -3.15 -3.97
CA ILE A 24 -9.68 -3.03 -4.79
C ILE A 24 -8.73 -4.25 -4.70
N PHE A 25 -8.89 -5.10 -3.70
CA PHE A 25 -8.11 -6.33 -3.56
C PHE A 25 -8.80 -7.54 -4.21
N CYS A 26 -10.13 -7.53 -4.31
CA CYS A 26 -10.88 -8.56 -5.01
C CYS A 26 -10.88 -8.33 -6.52
N GLU A 27 -10.93 -7.06 -6.92
CA GLU A 27 -10.91 -6.61 -8.32
C GLU A 27 -9.87 -5.48 -8.48
N PRO A 28 -8.56 -5.81 -8.44
CA PRO A 28 -7.53 -4.79 -8.55
C PRO A 28 -7.50 -4.15 -9.95
N GLU A 29 -7.26 -2.84 -9.99
CA GLU A 29 -6.92 -2.17 -11.23
C GLU A 29 -5.61 -2.78 -11.75
N GLU A 30 -5.59 -3.26 -12.99
CA GLU A 30 -4.43 -3.95 -13.59
C GLU A 30 -3.15 -3.09 -13.53
N GLU A 31 -3.30 -1.79 -13.72
CA GLU A 31 -2.22 -0.82 -13.69
C GLU A 31 -1.56 -0.69 -12.30
N LEU A 32 -2.33 -0.93 -11.23
CA LEU A 32 -1.86 -0.86 -9.85
C LEU A 32 -1.41 -2.21 -9.30
N LEU A 33 -1.79 -3.31 -9.95
CA LEU A 33 -1.39 -4.67 -9.53
C LEU A 33 0.10 -4.87 -9.80
N VAL A 34 0.85 -5.16 -8.75
CA VAL A 34 2.31 -5.33 -8.80
C VAL A 34 2.71 -6.79 -8.83
N ALA A 35 2.08 -7.62 -7.99
CA ALA A 35 2.34 -9.05 -7.94
C ALA A 35 1.13 -9.83 -7.45
N THR A 36 1.04 -11.10 -7.88
CA THR A 36 0.05 -12.08 -7.38
C THR A 36 0.77 -13.36 -7.00
N ARG A 37 0.36 -13.97 -5.89
CA ARG A 37 0.82 -15.27 -5.40
C ARG A 37 -0.37 -16.21 -5.21
N ALA A 38 -0.16 -17.39 -4.66
CA ALA A 38 -1.22 -18.36 -4.44
C ALA A 38 -2.35 -17.81 -3.56
N HIS A 39 -2.00 -17.18 -2.46
CA HIS A 39 -2.95 -16.70 -1.44
C HIS A 39 -3.00 -15.17 -1.31
N THR A 40 -2.05 -14.44 -1.92
CA THR A 40 -1.89 -13.00 -1.71
C THR A 40 -1.67 -12.23 -3.00
N LEU A 41 -1.83 -10.91 -2.90
CA LEU A 41 -1.48 -9.98 -3.95
C LEU A 41 -0.84 -8.72 -3.37
N ALA A 42 -0.07 -8.01 -4.18
CA ALA A 42 0.46 -6.69 -3.87
C ALA A 42 -0.03 -5.68 -4.90
N VAL A 43 -0.59 -4.57 -4.42
CA VAL A 43 -1.02 -3.45 -5.26
C VAL A 43 -0.37 -2.15 -4.81
N LEU A 44 -0.19 -1.21 -5.73
CA LEU A 44 0.17 0.16 -5.37
C LEU A 44 -1.02 0.84 -4.70
N ASN A 45 -0.73 1.58 -3.64
CA ASN A 45 -1.74 2.46 -3.07
C ASN A 45 -2.01 3.63 -4.03
N LYS A 46 -3.26 3.79 -4.47
CA LYS A 46 -3.71 4.89 -5.33
C LYS A 46 -3.52 6.27 -4.66
N PHE A 47 -3.57 6.30 -3.32
CA PHE A 47 -3.36 7.49 -2.48
C PHE A 47 -2.13 7.30 -1.58
N PRO A 48 -0.92 7.27 -2.16
CA PRO A 48 0.27 6.82 -1.48
C PRO A 48 0.73 7.81 -0.39
N TYR A 49 1.28 7.29 0.71
CA TYR A 49 1.95 8.12 1.72
C TYR A 49 3.34 8.56 1.27
N SER A 50 3.98 7.77 0.41
CA SER A 50 5.25 8.07 -0.25
C SER A 50 5.34 7.29 -1.56
N ALA A 51 6.29 7.63 -2.44
CA ALA A 51 6.52 6.86 -3.67
C ALA A 51 6.77 5.39 -3.34
N GLY A 52 6.19 4.48 -4.12
CA GLY A 52 6.35 3.05 -3.89
C GLY A 52 5.52 2.47 -2.72
N HIS A 53 4.52 3.19 -2.19
CA HIS A 53 3.65 2.66 -1.14
C HIS A 53 2.86 1.46 -1.65
N LEU A 54 3.21 0.27 -1.17
CA LEU A 54 2.54 -0.99 -1.48
C LEU A 54 1.50 -1.34 -0.41
N LEU A 55 0.46 -2.02 -0.86
CA LEU A 55 -0.53 -2.72 -0.04
C LEU A 55 -0.41 -4.20 -0.35
N VAL A 56 -0.20 -5.03 0.67
CA VAL A 56 -0.16 -6.50 0.53
C VAL A 56 -1.37 -7.08 1.25
N ALA A 57 -2.18 -7.86 0.55
CA ALA A 57 -3.44 -8.38 1.06
C ALA A 57 -3.62 -9.86 0.68
N PRO A 58 -4.42 -10.63 1.45
CA PRO A 58 -4.88 -11.93 1.01
C PRO A 58 -5.78 -11.77 -0.23
N ARG A 59 -5.82 -12.77 -1.10
CA ARG A 59 -6.76 -12.78 -2.24
C ARG A 59 -8.19 -13.05 -1.80
N ARG A 60 -8.35 -13.77 -0.71
CA ARG A 60 -9.66 -14.03 -0.09
C ARG A 60 -10.17 -12.76 0.58
N HIS A 61 -11.43 -12.40 0.33
CA HIS A 61 -12.06 -11.26 1.00
C HIS A 61 -12.25 -11.56 2.49
N VAL A 62 -11.45 -10.94 3.33
CA VAL A 62 -11.48 -11.10 4.79
C VAL A 62 -11.10 -9.79 5.47
N GLY A 63 -11.97 -9.29 6.35
CA GLY A 63 -11.77 -8.04 7.09
C GLY A 63 -11.06 -8.24 8.42
N GLU A 64 -11.18 -9.41 9.01
CA GLU A 64 -10.67 -9.70 10.35
C GLU A 64 -9.23 -10.21 10.30
N PHE A 65 -8.31 -9.51 10.94
CA PHE A 65 -6.90 -9.88 11.02
C PHE A 65 -6.69 -11.28 11.59
N GLY A 66 -7.43 -11.64 12.65
CA GLY A 66 -7.36 -12.95 13.30
C GLY A 66 -7.96 -14.10 12.49
N ALA A 67 -8.65 -13.80 11.38
CA ALA A 67 -9.25 -14.80 10.49
C ALA A 67 -8.36 -15.19 9.30
N LEU A 68 -7.14 -14.63 9.21
CA LEU A 68 -6.15 -15.08 8.25
C LEU A 68 -5.74 -16.53 8.55
N SER A 69 -5.65 -17.34 7.51
CA SER A 69 -5.03 -18.66 7.64
C SER A 69 -3.53 -18.55 7.83
N SER A 70 -2.88 -19.61 8.32
CA SER A 70 -1.42 -19.63 8.46
C SER A 70 -0.72 -19.43 7.13
N ASP A 71 -1.23 -19.99 6.04
CA ASP A 71 -0.66 -19.84 4.71
C ASP A 71 -0.81 -18.41 4.19
N GLU A 72 -1.98 -17.79 4.38
CA GLU A 72 -2.19 -16.37 4.03
C GLU A 72 -1.25 -15.46 4.84
N ALA A 73 -1.16 -15.65 6.14
CA ALA A 73 -0.32 -14.83 7.01
C ALA A 73 1.17 -14.96 6.64
N LEU A 74 1.64 -16.21 6.40
CA LEU A 74 3.00 -16.46 5.96
C LEU A 74 3.28 -15.82 4.59
N GLU A 75 2.38 -16.00 3.63
CA GLU A 75 2.60 -15.49 2.28
C GLU A 75 2.50 -13.95 2.22
N VAL A 76 1.67 -13.30 3.05
CA VAL A 76 1.70 -11.84 3.22
C VAL A 76 3.08 -11.39 3.69
N HIS A 77 3.67 -12.07 4.68
CA HIS A 77 5.02 -11.75 5.16
C HIS A 77 6.07 -11.93 4.04
N LEU A 78 6.04 -13.05 3.32
CA LEU A 78 6.99 -13.34 2.24
C LEU A 78 6.85 -12.37 1.06
N LEU A 79 5.62 -12.02 0.67
CA LEU A 79 5.39 -11.06 -0.40
C LEU A 79 5.78 -9.64 0.02
N ALA A 80 5.54 -9.27 1.28
CA ALA A 80 6.01 -7.99 1.81
C ALA A 80 7.54 -7.93 1.81
N ALA A 81 8.24 -9.00 2.23
CA ALA A 81 9.70 -9.07 2.18
C ALA A 81 10.24 -8.90 0.76
N ALA A 82 9.67 -9.60 -0.22
CA ALA A 82 10.02 -9.43 -1.63
C ALA A 82 9.76 -7.99 -2.12
N GLY A 83 8.65 -7.38 -1.67
CA GLY A 83 8.33 -5.97 -1.93
C GLY A 83 9.37 -5.01 -1.37
N LEU A 84 9.90 -5.27 -0.15
CA LEU A 84 10.98 -4.49 0.42
C LEU A 84 12.26 -4.55 -0.42
N ASP A 85 12.62 -5.74 -0.93
CA ASP A 85 13.80 -5.91 -1.76
C ASP A 85 13.62 -5.19 -3.12
N ALA A 86 12.48 -5.34 -3.77
CA ALA A 86 12.16 -4.61 -4.98
C ALA A 86 12.21 -3.08 -4.80
N LEU A 87 11.68 -2.59 -3.68
CA LEU A 87 11.72 -1.16 -3.35
C LEU A 87 13.14 -0.67 -3.07
N ARG A 88 14.01 -1.49 -2.46
CA ARG A 88 15.44 -1.18 -2.29
C ARG A 88 16.15 -1.05 -3.61
N ASP A 89 15.92 -1.99 -4.52
CA ASP A 89 16.55 -2.02 -5.84
C ASP A 89 16.12 -0.84 -6.70
N VAL A 90 14.84 -0.47 -6.64
CA VAL A 90 14.26 0.58 -7.50
C VAL A 90 14.50 1.99 -6.94
N TYR A 91 14.41 2.18 -5.62
CA TYR A 91 14.32 3.51 -5.01
C TYR A 91 15.36 3.79 -3.94
N ALA A 92 16.11 2.80 -3.47
CA ALA A 92 17.09 2.92 -2.40
C ALA A 92 16.57 3.73 -1.17
N PRO A 93 15.43 3.36 -0.57
CA PRO A 93 14.93 4.06 0.60
C PRO A 93 15.84 3.86 1.81
N HIS A 94 15.81 4.82 2.74
CA HIS A 94 16.59 4.74 3.97
C HIS A 94 15.96 3.85 5.04
N GLY A 95 14.67 3.54 4.91
CA GLY A 95 13.93 2.68 5.82
C GLY A 95 12.50 2.43 5.35
N PHE A 96 11.74 1.71 6.15
CA PHE A 96 10.35 1.35 5.87
C PHE A 96 9.50 1.44 7.13
N ASN A 97 8.22 1.79 6.94
CA ASN A 97 7.19 1.55 7.93
C ASN A 97 6.25 0.47 7.39
N LEU A 98 6.01 -0.56 8.18
CA LEU A 98 5.03 -1.60 7.90
C LEU A 98 3.96 -1.57 8.97
N GLY A 99 2.69 -1.74 8.59
CA GLY A 99 1.61 -1.74 9.56
C GLY A 99 0.26 -2.11 8.98
N TRP A 100 -0.62 -2.54 9.87
CA TRP A 100 -2.01 -2.86 9.59
C TRP A 100 -2.91 -1.78 10.20
N ASN A 101 -3.86 -1.27 9.42
CA ASN A 101 -4.91 -0.41 9.94
C ASN A 101 -6.17 -1.26 10.15
N LEU A 102 -6.56 -1.47 11.38
CA LEU A 102 -7.73 -2.26 11.75
C LEU A 102 -8.84 -1.33 12.24
N GLY A 103 -9.92 -1.26 11.48
CA GLY A 103 -11.05 -0.37 11.72
C GLY A 103 -10.84 1.06 11.20
N ARG A 104 -11.93 1.76 10.98
CA ARG A 104 -11.99 3.10 10.36
C ARG A 104 -11.21 4.15 11.16
N VAL A 105 -11.33 4.14 12.48
CA VAL A 105 -10.62 5.09 13.36
C VAL A 105 -9.10 4.91 13.35
N ALA A 106 -8.61 3.73 12.96
CA ALA A 106 -7.19 3.45 12.75
C ALA A 106 -6.72 3.86 11.34
N GLY A 107 -7.62 4.32 10.49
CA GLY A 107 -7.32 4.78 9.13
C GLY A 107 -7.47 3.71 8.06
N ALA A 108 -8.19 2.62 8.32
CA ALA A 108 -8.56 1.65 7.28
C ALA A 108 -9.54 2.31 6.30
N GLY A 109 -9.11 2.51 5.06
CA GLY A 109 -9.98 2.98 3.99
C GLY A 109 -10.87 1.86 3.43
N ILE A 110 -10.47 0.60 3.60
CA ILE A 110 -11.19 -0.60 3.21
C ILE A 110 -11.23 -1.53 4.41
N GLU A 111 -12.25 -1.38 5.25
CA GLU A 111 -12.38 -2.16 6.49
C GLU A 111 -12.67 -3.64 6.22
N GLY A 112 -13.42 -3.94 5.15
CA GLY A 112 -13.84 -5.30 4.81
C GLY A 112 -12.74 -6.19 4.23
N HIS A 113 -11.53 -5.66 4.00
CA HIS A 113 -10.43 -6.44 3.46
C HIS A 113 -9.09 -6.04 4.11
N VAL A 114 -8.62 -6.88 5.01
CA VAL A 114 -7.39 -6.62 5.78
C VAL A 114 -6.17 -6.58 4.86
N HIS A 115 -5.29 -5.59 5.07
CA HIS A 115 -4.13 -5.39 4.24
C HIS A 115 -2.97 -4.77 5.00
N LEU A 116 -1.76 -5.18 4.66
CA LEU A 116 -0.51 -4.66 5.20
C LEU A 116 -0.02 -3.49 4.35
N HIS A 117 0.24 -2.36 4.99
CA HIS A 117 0.93 -1.23 4.37
C HIS A 117 2.45 -1.44 4.39
N VAL A 118 3.11 -1.21 3.27
CA VAL A 118 4.57 -1.17 3.14
C VAL A 118 4.94 0.21 2.59
N VAL A 119 5.51 1.05 3.44
CA VAL A 119 5.77 2.45 3.14
C VAL A 119 7.26 2.73 3.17
N PRO A 120 7.91 2.97 2.02
CA PRO A 120 9.31 3.38 2.00
C PRO A 120 9.49 4.78 2.57
N ARG A 121 10.64 4.99 3.24
CA ARG A 121 10.96 6.23 3.92
C ARG A 121 12.35 6.74 3.55
N TRP A 122 12.48 8.06 3.42
CA TRP A 122 13.75 8.74 3.16
C TRP A 122 14.01 9.82 4.21
N ASN A 123 15.28 10.13 4.45
CA ASN A 123 15.64 11.29 5.26
C ASN A 123 15.09 12.56 4.58
N GLY A 124 14.32 13.35 5.34
CA GLY A 124 13.70 14.56 4.81
C GLY A 124 12.51 14.33 3.87
N ASP A 125 11.87 13.17 3.92
CA ASP A 125 10.67 12.85 3.13
C ASP A 125 9.42 13.66 3.52
N THR A 126 9.49 14.41 4.61
CA THR A 126 8.51 15.40 5.00
C THR A 126 9.02 16.81 4.67
N ASN A 127 8.19 17.63 4.05
CA ASN A 127 8.50 19.01 3.70
C ASN A 127 7.33 19.94 4.05
N PHE A 128 7.46 21.23 3.76
CA PHE A 128 6.45 22.23 4.12
C PHE A 128 5.26 22.30 3.14
N MET A 129 5.32 21.66 1.98
CA MET A 129 4.27 21.73 0.95
C MET A 129 2.89 21.28 1.44
N PRO A 130 2.75 20.19 2.21
CA PRO A 130 1.46 19.81 2.78
C PRO A 130 0.88 20.86 3.73
N VAL A 131 1.74 21.66 4.38
CA VAL A 131 1.32 22.69 5.33
C VAL A 131 0.92 24.00 4.64
N LEU A 132 1.65 24.40 3.59
CA LEU A 132 1.47 25.67 2.89
C LEU A 132 0.56 25.58 1.67
N GLY A 133 0.56 24.45 0.97
CA GLY A 133 -0.12 24.28 -0.30
C GLY A 133 -1.18 23.18 -0.34
N ASP A 134 -1.44 22.54 0.78
CA ASP A 134 -2.33 21.36 0.86
C ASP A 134 -2.01 20.32 -0.23
N THR A 135 -0.72 20.21 -0.57
CA THR A 135 -0.23 19.44 -1.69
C THR A 135 0.86 18.50 -1.25
N LYS A 136 0.69 17.21 -1.54
CA LYS A 136 1.74 16.21 -1.37
C LYS A 136 2.49 16.02 -2.69
N VAL A 137 3.79 16.28 -2.66
CA VAL A 137 4.65 16.04 -3.82
C VAL A 137 5.04 14.57 -3.86
N ILE A 138 4.63 13.87 -4.94
CA ILE A 138 5.08 12.51 -5.25
C ILE A 138 5.96 12.60 -6.49
N PRO A 139 7.23 12.20 -6.42
CA PRO A 139 8.22 12.48 -7.47
C PRO A 139 8.05 11.63 -8.74
N GLU A 140 7.21 10.61 -8.73
CA GLU A 140 7.01 9.71 -9.88
C GLU A 140 5.53 9.37 -10.06
N ALA A 141 5.10 9.20 -11.32
CA ALA A 141 3.75 8.76 -11.65
C ALA A 141 3.51 7.30 -11.20
N LEU A 142 2.31 6.99 -10.68
CA LEU A 142 1.96 5.66 -10.18
C LEU A 142 2.17 4.56 -11.22
N LEU A 143 1.86 4.81 -12.48
CA LEU A 143 2.02 3.83 -13.56
C LEU A 143 3.48 3.43 -13.78
N GLU A 144 4.38 4.39 -13.73
CA GLU A 144 5.82 4.13 -13.86
C GLU A 144 6.36 3.39 -12.64
N THR A 145 5.93 3.79 -11.44
CA THR A 145 6.23 3.06 -10.20
C THR A 145 5.76 1.61 -10.30
N GLY A 146 4.54 1.37 -10.77
CA GLY A 146 3.98 0.03 -10.96
C GLY A 146 4.79 -0.81 -11.93
N ARG A 147 5.18 -0.25 -13.08
CA ARG A 147 6.01 -0.93 -14.08
C ARG A 147 7.35 -1.39 -13.48
N ARG A 148 8.06 -0.48 -12.83
CA ARG A 148 9.39 -0.75 -12.24
C ARG A 148 9.33 -1.81 -11.15
N LEU A 149 8.33 -1.77 -10.29
CA LEU A 149 8.17 -2.76 -9.23
C LEU A 149 7.74 -4.14 -9.76
N ARG A 150 6.88 -4.20 -10.80
CA ARG A 150 6.56 -5.47 -11.46
C ARG A 150 7.80 -6.13 -12.06
N GLU A 151 8.65 -5.36 -12.72
CA GLU A 151 9.92 -5.87 -13.27
C GLU A 151 10.83 -6.41 -12.17
N ALA A 152 11.01 -5.67 -11.08
CA ALA A 152 11.85 -6.07 -9.95
C ALA A 152 11.30 -7.31 -9.22
N LEU A 153 9.98 -7.50 -9.16
CA LEU A 153 9.33 -8.67 -8.55
C LEU A 153 9.19 -9.89 -9.50
N GLY A 154 9.72 -9.81 -10.73
CA GLY A 154 9.66 -10.90 -11.70
C GLY A 154 8.34 -11.02 -12.45
N GLY A 155 7.55 -9.95 -12.48
CA GLY A 155 6.28 -9.88 -13.21
C GLY A 155 5.08 -10.47 -12.46
N VAL A 156 3.88 -10.17 -12.95
CA VAL A 156 2.62 -10.76 -12.48
C VAL A 156 2.54 -12.17 -13.08
N GLY A 157 2.76 -13.20 -12.28
CA GLY A 157 2.53 -14.57 -12.72
C GLY A 157 3.72 -15.53 -12.74
N GLY A 158 4.78 -15.25 -12.01
CA GLY A 158 5.84 -16.23 -11.75
C GLY A 158 5.42 -17.20 -10.64
N GLY A 159 4.41 -18.03 -10.88
CA GLY A 159 4.09 -19.17 -10.03
C GLY A 159 4.82 -20.41 -10.56
N ALA A 160 5.69 -20.98 -9.75
CA ALA A 160 6.05 -22.39 -9.80
C ALA A 160 5.66 -22.99 -8.45
#